data_ada3664cfd92c66a13d867e8b3518cbd
#
_entry.id   ada3664cfd92c66a13d867e8b3518cbd
#
_cell.length_a   1.000
_cell.length_b   1.000
_cell.length_c   1.000
_cell.angle_alpha   90.00
_cell.angle_beta   90.00
_cell.angle_gamma   90.00
#
_symmetry.space_group_name_H-M   'P 1'
#
loop_
_entity.id
_entity.type
_entity.pdbx_description
1 polymer ?
#
loop_
_entity_poly.entity_id
_entity_poly.type
_entity_poly.pdbx_seq_one_letter_code
_entity_poly.pdbx_strand_id
1 'polypeptide(L)'
;MCCNDDPNPLVAGRGFAKLEAAGIEVVRHVLEEEGRRLNRRFFTYMEQCRPYIILKWAQSADGFLAPGTPGPYWLSTPRQNRLNHRWRTEEAAILVGSETYLRDRPSLTARHFLGPHPLPVVLDRRGRIPVGTQRAASAEGMPTADTVRRVPTILRSQTVEEALHELYELKVQSVIVEGGRQVLDAFIKSRLYDEVRILRSPLRLEKGLPASDVPQDVDIQWF
;
A
#
# COMPACT_ATOMS: atom_id res chain seq x y z
N MET A 1 15.21 8.58 -27.59
CA MET A 1 15.52 9.14 -26.26
C MET A 1 14.92 8.24 -25.19
N CYS A 2 15.63 8.01 -24.08
CA CYS A 2 15.20 7.18 -22.96
C CYS A 2 15.54 7.89 -21.63
N CYS A 3 14.65 7.77 -20.62
CA CYS A 3 14.86 8.40 -19.31
C CYS A 3 15.86 7.62 -18.45
N ASN A 4 15.67 6.31 -18.34
CA ASN A 4 16.42 5.48 -17.39
C ASN A 4 16.89 4.18 -18.07
N ASP A 5 17.96 3.63 -17.55
CA ASP A 5 18.31 2.24 -17.80
C ASP A 5 17.35 1.32 -17.04
N ASP A 6 17.12 0.14 -17.59
CA ASP A 6 16.26 -0.86 -16.92
C ASP A 6 17.08 -1.59 -15.84
N PRO A 7 16.69 -1.50 -14.55
CA PRO A 7 17.40 -2.17 -13.45
C PRO A 7 17.22 -3.69 -13.45
N ASN A 8 16.30 -4.23 -14.26
CA ASN A 8 16.08 -5.67 -14.34
C ASN A 8 17.26 -6.36 -15.00
N PRO A 9 18.00 -7.26 -14.31
CA PRO A 9 19.16 -7.98 -14.86
C PRO A 9 18.85 -8.77 -16.14
N LEU A 10 17.58 -9.17 -16.31
CA LEU A 10 17.13 -9.89 -17.50
C LEU A 10 16.99 -8.99 -18.73
N VAL A 11 16.94 -7.68 -18.56
CA VAL A 11 16.82 -6.67 -19.63
C VAL A 11 18.13 -5.90 -19.80
N ALA A 12 18.62 -5.29 -18.76
CA ALA A 12 19.93 -4.65 -18.54
C ALA A 12 20.65 -4.19 -19.83
N GLY A 13 20.11 -3.16 -20.50
CA GLY A 13 20.76 -2.55 -21.67
C GLY A 13 20.67 -3.33 -22.99
N ARG A 14 20.20 -4.59 -22.99
CA ARG A 14 20.08 -5.40 -24.22
C ARG A 14 19.17 -4.77 -25.29
N GLY A 15 18.16 -4.00 -24.88
CA GLY A 15 17.30 -3.25 -25.78
C GLY A 15 18.07 -2.14 -26.51
N PHE A 16 18.87 -1.38 -25.77
CA PHE A 16 19.71 -0.32 -26.34
C PHE A 16 20.75 -0.88 -27.28
N ALA A 17 21.45 -1.94 -26.92
CA ALA A 17 22.43 -2.60 -27.78
C ALA A 17 21.81 -3.06 -29.11
N LYS A 18 20.58 -3.54 -29.13
CA LYS A 18 19.87 -3.90 -30.37
C LYS A 18 19.55 -2.69 -31.24
N LEU A 19 19.14 -1.57 -30.64
CA LEU A 19 18.87 -0.34 -31.37
C LEU A 19 20.15 0.24 -31.98
N GLU A 20 21.22 0.30 -31.21
CA GLU A 20 22.53 0.79 -31.63
C GLU A 20 23.13 -0.09 -32.77
N ALA A 21 22.99 -1.42 -32.66
CA ALA A 21 23.39 -2.36 -33.69
C ALA A 21 22.58 -2.21 -34.99
N ALA A 22 21.36 -1.70 -34.92
CA ALA A 22 20.52 -1.37 -36.07
C ALA A 22 20.78 0.04 -36.63
N GLY A 23 21.82 0.75 -36.17
CA GLY A 23 22.17 2.11 -36.58
C GLY A 23 21.26 3.20 -36.04
N ILE A 24 20.45 2.91 -34.99
CA ILE A 24 19.55 3.88 -34.37
C ILE A 24 20.29 4.57 -33.23
N GLU A 25 20.37 5.90 -33.30
CA GLU A 25 20.95 6.70 -32.19
C GLU A 25 20.11 6.60 -30.93
N VAL A 26 20.75 6.25 -29.82
CA VAL A 26 20.11 6.15 -28.49
C VAL A 26 20.63 7.24 -27.58
N VAL A 27 19.79 8.23 -27.26
CA VAL A 27 20.08 9.26 -26.25
C VAL A 27 19.50 8.79 -24.93
N ARG A 28 20.36 8.57 -23.91
CA ARG A 28 20.02 8.06 -22.58
C ARG A 28 19.98 9.18 -21.53
N HIS A 29 19.40 8.87 -20.39
CA HIS A 29 19.33 9.75 -19.20
C HIS A 29 18.65 11.11 -19.43
N VAL A 30 17.68 11.13 -20.35
CA VAL A 30 16.86 12.32 -20.61
C VAL A 30 15.72 12.37 -19.59
N LEU A 31 15.70 13.39 -18.72
CA LEU A 31 14.77 13.51 -17.58
C LEU A 31 14.85 12.27 -16.66
N GLU A 32 16.06 11.90 -16.26
CA GLU A 32 16.31 10.66 -15.51
C GLU A 32 15.59 10.65 -14.15
N GLU A 33 15.62 11.76 -13.41
CA GLU A 33 14.97 11.88 -12.11
C GLU A 33 13.45 11.79 -12.23
N GLU A 34 12.86 12.45 -13.21
CA GLU A 34 11.42 12.37 -13.47
C GLU A 34 11.01 10.95 -13.90
N GLY A 35 11.82 10.29 -14.71
CA GLY A 35 11.62 8.90 -15.12
C GLY A 35 11.65 7.95 -13.92
N ARG A 36 12.62 8.11 -13.01
CA ARG A 36 12.72 7.36 -11.75
C ARG A 36 11.52 7.63 -10.86
N ARG A 37 11.13 8.89 -10.71
CA ARG A 37 9.95 9.25 -9.90
C ARG A 37 8.65 8.66 -10.46
N LEU A 38 8.47 8.66 -11.78
CA LEU A 38 7.31 8.07 -12.44
C LEU A 38 7.24 6.55 -12.20
N ASN A 39 8.39 5.88 -12.29
CA ASN A 39 8.51 4.42 -12.17
C ASN A 39 9.04 3.97 -10.80
N ARG A 40 8.90 4.80 -9.74
CA ARG A 40 9.48 4.55 -8.42
C ARG A 40 9.15 3.19 -7.82
N ARG A 41 7.93 2.66 -8.05
CA ARG A 41 7.52 1.33 -7.58
C ARG A 41 8.37 0.22 -8.20
N PHE A 42 8.60 0.31 -9.50
CA PHE A 42 9.41 -0.63 -10.24
C PHE A 42 10.90 -0.55 -9.83
N PHE A 43 11.44 0.65 -9.70
CA PHE A 43 12.83 0.84 -9.28
C PHE A 43 13.05 0.32 -7.85
N THR A 44 12.19 0.66 -6.90
CA THR A 44 12.29 0.15 -5.53
C THR A 44 12.24 -1.39 -5.51
N TYR A 45 11.30 -1.98 -6.24
CA TYR A 45 11.14 -3.43 -6.31
C TYR A 45 12.39 -4.13 -6.87
N MET A 46 12.97 -3.60 -7.94
CA MET A 46 14.13 -4.21 -8.60
C MET A 46 15.45 -3.95 -7.88
N GLU A 47 15.66 -2.74 -7.38
CA GLU A 47 16.92 -2.32 -6.78
C GLU A 47 17.02 -2.67 -5.29
N GLN A 48 15.90 -2.63 -4.55
CA GLN A 48 15.87 -2.86 -3.10
C GLN A 48 15.28 -4.22 -2.72
N CYS A 49 14.86 -5.04 -3.69
CA CYS A 49 14.26 -6.36 -3.46
C CYS A 49 13.10 -6.35 -2.45
N ARG A 50 12.30 -5.29 -2.48
CA ARG A 50 11.10 -5.11 -1.66
C ARG A 50 10.02 -4.32 -2.40
N PRO A 51 8.74 -4.39 -1.97
CA PRO A 51 7.71 -3.50 -2.47
C PRO A 51 8.00 -2.02 -2.15
N TYR A 52 7.48 -1.11 -2.97
CA TYR A 52 7.32 0.30 -2.63
C TYR A 52 6.20 0.45 -1.59
N ILE A 53 6.49 1.10 -0.47
CA ILE A 53 5.60 1.15 0.69
C ILE A 53 5.02 2.55 0.89
N ILE A 54 3.69 2.62 0.91
CA ILE A 54 2.94 3.83 1.21
C ILE A 54 2.24 3.64 2.55
N LEU A 55 2.61 4.43 3.55
CA LEU A 55 1.86 4.51 4.80
C LEU A 55 0.69 5.46 4.64
N LYS A 56 -0.51 5.02 4.97
CA LYS A 56 -1.70 5.86 4.83
C LYS A 56 -2.60 5.74 6.06
N TRP A 57 -3.01 6.89 6.59
CA TRP A 57 -4.04 6.96 7.61
C TRP A 57 -4.93 8.19 7.46
N ALA A 58 -6.05 8.19 8.18
CA ALA A 58 -6.89 9.37 8.38
C ALA A 58 -6.79 9.78 9.85
N GLN A 59 -6.72 11.08 10.11
CA GLN A 59 -6.72 11.62 11.48
C GLN A 59 -7.63 12.84 11.59
N SER A 60 -8.07 13.11 12.81
CA SER A 60 -8.80 14.33 13.15
C SER A 60 -7.91 15.57 13.05
N ALA A 61 -8.51 16.77 13.09
CA ALA A 61 -7.78 18.03 13.08
C ALA A 61 -6.79 18.16 14.24
N ASP A 62 -7.05 17.49 15.34
CA ASP A 62 -6.25 17.46 16.57
C ASP A 62 -5.42 16.18 16.75
N GLY A 63 -5.27 15.37 15.66
CA GLY A 63 -4.26 14.31 15.59
C GLY A 63 -4.67 12.94 16.16
N PHE A 64 -5.96 12.58 16.15
CA PHE A 64 -6.43 11.27 16.61
C PHE A 64 -6.90 10.38 15.45
N LEU A 65 -6.59 9.09 15.50
CA LEU A 65 -7.04 8.07 14.53
C LEU A 65 -8.48 7.61 14.78
N ALA A 66 -8.91 7.60 16.03
CA ALA A 66 -10.24 7.15 16.42
C ALA A 66 -10.64 7.79 17.76
N PRO A 67 -11.94 7.95 18.04
CA PRO A 67 -12.41 8.35 19.35
C PRO A 67 -12.07 7.28 20.41
N GLY A 68 -12.00 7.67 21.66
CA GLY A 68 -11.75 6.76 22.78
C GLY A 68 -12.92 5.81 23.11
N THR A 69 -14.06 5.96 22.43
CA THR A 69 -15.27 5.13 22.61
C THR A 69 -15.35 4.06 21.52
N PRO A 70 -15.79 2.82 21.89
CA PRO A 70 -16.02 1.77 20.91
C PRO A 70 -17.13 2.15 19.91
N GLY A 71 -16.96 1.72 18.66
CA GLY A 71 -17.98 1.86 17.60
C GLY A 71 -17.35 2.27 16.26
N PRO A 72 -18.13 2.14 15.17
CA PRO A 72 -17.69 2.61 13.86
C PRO A 72 -17.61 4.13 13.85
N TYR A 73 -16.50 4.66 13.40
CA TYR A 73 -16.26 6.10 13.28
C TYR A 73 -15.64 6.45 11.94
N TRP A 74 -16.16 7.49 11.30
CA TRP A 74 -15.70 7.93 9.99
C TRP A 74 -15.06 9.32 10.08
N LEU A 75 -13.75 9.38 9.97
CA LEU A 75 -13.00 10.63 9.92
C LEU A 75 -13.00 11.24 8.52
N SER A 76 -12.95 10.39 7.51
CA SER A 76 -12.82 10.84 6.11
C SER A 76 -14.14 11.38 5.56
N THR A 77 -14.08 12.50 4.86
CA THR A 77 -15.18 13.02 4.05
C THR A 77 -15.46 12.10 2.85
N PRO A 78 -16.64 12.18 2.21
CA PRO A 78 -16.93 11.40 0.98
C PRO A 78 -15.88 11.62 -0.13
N ARG A 79 -15.37 12.85 -0.29
CA ARG A 79 -14.32 13.17 -1.26
C ARG A 79 -13.00 12.48 -0.90
N GLN A 80 -12.59 12.54 0.36
CA GLN A 80 -11.39 11.85 0.84
C GLN A 80 -11.52 10.34 0.75
N ASN A 81 -12.72 9.79 1.01
CA ASN A 81 -12.97 8.37 0.85
C ASN A 81 -12.81 7.93 -0.63
N ARG A 82 -13.35 8.72 -1.57
CA ARG A 82 -13.16 8.45 -3.00
C ARG A 82 -11.68 8.52 -3.40
N LEU A 83 -10.92 9.49 -2.88
CA LEU A 83 -9.48 9.61 -3.10
C LEU A 83 -8.73 8.39 -2.56
N ASN A 84 -9.07 7.94 -1.34
CA ASN A 84 -8.52 6.73 -0.76
C ASN A 84 -8.75 5.50 -1.65
N HIS A 85 -9.96 5.35 -2.20
CA HIS A 85 -10.26 4.25 -3.11
C HIS A 85 -9.54 4.36 -4.45
N ARG A 86 -9.26 5.57 -4.94
CA ARG A 86 -8.39 5.80 -6.09
C ARG A 86 -6.97 5.28 -5.80
N TRP A 87 -6.37 5.67 -4.67
CA TRP A 87 -5.04 5.20 -4.29
C TRP A 87 -4.95 3.67 -4.21
N ARG A 88 -6.01 3.02 -3.74
CA ARG A 88 -6.07 1.55 -3.72
C ARG A 88 -6.05 0.93 -5.12
N THR A 89 -6.53 1.63 -6.15
CA THR A 89 -6.44 1.13 -7.54
C THR A 89 -5.04 1.30 -8.14
N GLU A 90 -4.21 2.13 -7.55
CA GLU A 90 -2.86 2.44 -8.01
C GLU A 90 -1.81 1.48 -7.43
N GLU A 91 -2.17 0.72 -6.37
CA GLU A 91 -1.24 -0.14 -5.65
C GLU A 91 -1.55 -1.63 -5.86
N ALA A 92 -0.47 -2.46 -5.89
CA ALA A 92 -0.60 -3.90 -6.08
C ALA A 92 -1.26 -4.60 -4.90
N ALA A 93 -1.02 -4.14 -3.67
CA ALA A 93 -1.59 -4.71 -2.46
C ALA A 93 -2.01 -3.66 -1.44
N ILE A 94 -2.94 -4.05 -0.55
CA ILE A 94 -3.36 -3.29 0.63
C ILE A 94 -3.09 -4.14 1.87
N LEU A 95 -2.38 -3.58 2.86
CA LEU A 95 -2.01 -4.27 4.08
C LEU A 95 -2.68 -3.64 5.30
N VAL A 96 -3.24 -4.49 6.16
CA VAL A 96 -3.76 -4.13 7.49
C VAL A 96 -3.27 -5.11 8.54
N GLY A 97 -3.29 -4.69 9.82
CA GLY A 97 -3.02 -5.59 10.93
C GLY A 97 -4.22 -6.48 11.28
N SER A 98 -3.96 -7.64 11.88
CA SER A 98 -5.01 -8.59 12.30
C SER A 98 -6.01 -7.99 13.28
N GLU A 99 -5.61 -7.04 14.15
CA GLU A 99 -6.56 -6.32 15.03
C GLU A 99 -7.61 -5.54 14.24
N THR A 100 -7.17 -4.72 13.28
CA THR A 100 -8.04 -3.96 12.38
C THR A 100 -8.92 -4.90 11.57
N TYR A 101 -8.35 -5.99 11.04
CA TYR A 101 -9.10 -6.96 10.24
C TYR A 101 -10.21 -7.65 11.03
N LEU A 102 -9.92 -8.09 12.26
CA LEU A 102 -10.89 -8.80 13.10
C LEU A 102 -11.98 -7.87 13.65
N ARG A 103 -11.60 -6.65 14.06
CA ARG A 103 -12.53 -5.70 14.66
C ARG A 103 -13.42 -5.03 13.62
N ASP A 104 -12.83 -4.49 12.57
CA ASP A 104 -13.53 -3.61 11.62
C ASP A 104 -14.02 -4.38 10.39
N ARG A 105 -13.54 -5.60 10.18
CA ARG A 105 -13.86 -6.48 9.04
C ARG A 105 -13.88 -5.74 7.71
N PRO A 106 -12.83 -4.98 7.38
CA PRO A 106 -12.80 -4.15 6.18
C PRO A 106 -12.84 -5.00 4.92
N SER A 107 -13.49 -4.48 3.87
CA SER A 107 -13.54 -5.19 2.57
C SER A 107 -12.22 -5.13 1.80
N LEU A 108 -11.33 -4.19 2.11
CA LEU A 108 -10.02 -4.00 1.47
C LEU A 108 -10.09 -3.87 -0.07
N THR A 109 -11.17 -3.28 -0.57
CA THR A 109 -11.45 -3.11 -2.00
C THR A 109 -11.40 -1.64 -2.42
N ALA A 110 -11.36 -1.39 -3.73
CA ALA A 110 -11.42 -0.06 -4.33
C ALA A 110 -12.81 0.28 -4.90
N ARG A 111 -13.90 -0.09 -4.19
CA ARG A 111 -15.29 -0.02 -4.67
C ARG A 111 -15.82 1.37 -5.01
N HIS A 112 -15.23 2.45 -4.48
CA HIS A 112 -15.67 3.83 -4.73
C HIS A 112 -14.86 4.54 -5.83
N PHE A 113 -14.01 3.79 -6.56
CA PHE A 113 -13.28 4.30 -7.70
C PHE A 113 -13.12 3.22 -8.75
N LEU A 114 -13.21 3.57 -10.02
CA LEU A 114 -13.05 2.62 -11.12
C LEU A 114 -11.57 2.21 -11.24
N GLY A 115 -11.32 0.92 -11.27
CA GLY A 115 -9.97 0.38 -11.41
C GLY A 115 -9.81 -1.00 -10.75
N PRO A 116 -8.62 -1.59 -10.80
CA PRO A 116 -8.35 -2.89 -10.20
C PRO A 116 -8.43 -2.81 -8.67
N HIS A 117 -8.78 -3.94 -8.07
CA HIS A 117 -8.70 -4.09 -6.62
C HIS A 117 -7.30 -4.55 -6.22
N PRO A 118 -6.69 -3.96 -5.18
CA PRO A 118 -5.43 -4.44 -4.65
C PRO A 118 -5.56 -5.85 -4.05
N LEU A 119 -4.45 -6.59 -3.97
CA LEU A 119 -4.37 -7.83 -3.20
C LEU A 119 -4.56 -7.53 -1.72
N PRO A 120 -5.59 -8.07 -1.04
CA PRO A 120 -5.76 -7.88 0.38
C PRO A 120 -4.73 -8.71 1.16
N VAL A 121 -4.01 -8.07 2.09
CA VAL A 121 -2.97 -8.66 2.93
C VAL A 121 -3.26 -8.34 4.38
N VAL A 122 -3.15 -9.33 5.26
CA VAL A 122 -3.28 -9.14 6.71
C VAL A 122 -2.02 -9.61 7.41
N LEU A 123 -1.37 -8.72 8.15
CA LEU A 123 -0.25 -9.07 9.01
C LEU A 123 -0.78 -9.58 10.35
N ASP A 124 -0.62 -10.89 10.58
CA ASP A 124 -1.12 -11.58 11.78
C ASP A 124 0.00 -12.28 12.55
N ARG A 125 0.83 -11.51 13.20
CA ARG A 125 1.99 -11.96 13.98
C ARG A 125 1.63 -12.94 15.11
N ARG A 126 0.40 -12.85 15.64
CA ARG A 126 -0.06 -13.63 16.79
C ARG A 126 -0.85 -14.89 16.42
N GLY A 127 -1.06 -15.16 15.14
CA GLY A 127 -1.82 -16.33 14.71
C GLY A 127 -3.31 -16.33 15.08
N ARG A 128 -3.93 -15.15 15.20
CA ARG A 128 -5.33 -14.99 15.61
C ARG A 128 -6.34 -15.33 14.52
N ILE A 129 -5.92 -15.30 13.27
CA ILE A 129 -6.77 -15.64 12.13
C ILE A 129 -6.56 -17.11 11.78
N PRO A 130 -7.60 -17.97 11.87
CA PRO A 130 -7.46 -19.39 11.57
C PRO A 130 -6.95 -19.63 10.14
N VAL A 131 -5.99 -20.55 9.98
CA VAL A 131 -5.55 -21.06 8.69
C VAL A 131 -6.69 -21.93 8.15
N GLY A 132 -7.38 -21.50 7.12
CA GLY A 132 -8.54 -22.22 6.58
C GLY A 132 -9.73 -21.35 6.22
N THR A 133 -9.75 -20.09 6.66
CA THR A 133 -10.67 -19.06 6.15
C THR A 133 -10.37 -18.66 4.69
N GLN A 134 -9.42 -19.34 4.05
CA GLN A 134 -9.04 -19.19 2.64
C GLN A 134 -10.05 -19.83 1.66
N ARG A 135 -11.22 -20.28 2.12
CA ARG A 135 -12.24 -20.74 1.18
C ARG A 135 -12.87 -19.53 0.51
N ALA A 136 -12.62 -19.44 -0.79
CA ALA A 136 -13.49 -18.67 -1.68
C ALA A 136 -14.93 -19.06 -1.34
N ALA A 137 -15.74 -18.11 -0.91
CA ALA A 137 -17.17 -18.30 -0.89
C ALA A 137 -17.59 -18.46 -2.34
N SER A 138 -17.76 -19.71 -2.78
CA SER A 138 -18.58 -20.05 -3.92
C SER A 138 -20.02 -19.69 -3.54
N ALA A 139 -20.39 -18.44 -3.73
CA ALA A 139 -21.75 -18.01 -3.65
C ALA A 139 -22.44 -18.46 -4.95
N GLU A 140 -23.34 -19.39 -4.84
CA GLU A 140 -24.39 -19.60 -5.82
C GLU A 140 -25.22 -18.32 -5.92
N GLY A 141 -25.09 -17.63 -7.04
CA GLY A 141 -25.72 -16.34 -7.32
C GLY A 141 -24.68 -15.36 -7.84
N MET A 142 -24.93 -14.74 -8.98
CA MET A 142 -24.03 -13.75 -9.59
C MET A 142 -23.71 -12.67 -8.54
N PRO A 143 -22.45 -12.59 -8.02
CA PRO A 143 -22.12 -11.56 -7.06
C PRO A 143 -22.04 -10.23 -7.80
N THR A 144 -22.77 -9.24 -7.33
CA THR A 144 -22.50 -7.85 -7.71
C THR A 144 -21.08 -7.48 -7.28
N ALA A 145 -20.40 -6.61 -8.02
CA ALA A 145 -19.00 -6.22 -7.79
C ALA A 145 -18.70 -5.79 -6.32
N ASP A 146 -19.73 -5.47 -5.55
CA ASP A 146 -19.69 -5.01 -4.16
C ASP A 146 -19.65 -6.14 -3.11
N THR A 147 -20.00 -7.39 -3.48
CA THR A 147 -20.16 -8.50 -2.53
C THR A 147 -19.00 -9.49 -2.51
N VAL A 148 -18.04 -9.39 -3.41
CA VAL A 148 -16.88 -10.30 -3.42
C VAL A 148 -15.89 -9.89 -2.33
N ARG A 149 -16.06 -10.43 -1.13
CA ARG A 149 -15.00 -10.44 -0.11
C ARG A 149 -13.84 -11.30 -0.63
N ARG A 150 -12.79 -10.67 -1.09
CA ARG A 150 -11.56 -11.39 -1.42
C ARG A 150 -10.95 -11.94 -0.13
N VAL A 151 -10.56 -13.21 -0.19
CA VAL A 151 -9.84 -13.85 0.92
C VAL A 151 -8.46 -13.20 1.02
N PRO A 152 -8.08 -12.64 2.18
CA PRO A 152 -6.78 -12.00 2.30
C PRO A 152 -5.65 -13.02 2.37
N THR A 153 -4.49 -12.63 1.85
CA THR A 153 -3.23 -13.31 2.12
C THR A 153 -2.83 -13.01 3.56
N ILE A 154 -2.61 -14.06 4.37
CA ILE A 154 -2.24 -13.92 5.78
C ILE A 154 -0.73 -14.09 5.90
N LEU A 155 -0.03 -13.04 6.31
CA LEU A 155 1.39 -13.08 6.64
C LEU A 155 1.57 -13.33 8.13
N ARG A 156 2.46 -14.26 8.47
CA ARG A 156 2.80 -14.64 9.86
C ARG A 156 4.13 -14.04 10.32
N SER A 157 4.73 -13.23 9.48
CA SER A 157 6.00 -12.56 9.71
C SER A 157 6.05 -11.87 11.07
N GLN A 158 7.15 -11.98 11.77
CA GLN A 158 7.34 -11.37 13.09
C GLN A 158 7.89 -9.95 12.99
N THR A 159 8.64 -9.65 11.92
CA THR A 159 9.20 -8.33 11.63
C THR A 159 8.61 -7.73 10.36
N VAL A 160 8.86 -6.44 10.15
CA VAL A 160 8.48 -5.75 8.91
C VAL A 160 9.31 -6.28 7.74
N GLU A 161 10.60 -6.50 7.97
CA GLU A 161 11.55 -7.03 6.98
C GLU A 161 11.09 -8.38 6.43
N GLU A 162 10.71 -9.31 7.30
CA GLU A 162 10.18 -10.62 6.90
C GLU A 162 8.89 -10.46 6.06
N ALA A 163 7.98 -9.57 6.48
CA ALA A 163 6.75 -9.31 5.72
C ALA A 163 7.01 -8.74 4.34
N LEU A 164 7.99 -7.83 4.21
CA LEU A 164 8.39 -7.27 2.93
C LEU A 164 9.05 -8.31 2.03
N HIS A 165 9.86 -9.20 2.59
CA HIS A 165 10.46 -10.30 1.85
C HIS A 165 9.41 -11.27 1.32
N GLU A 166 8.44 -11.69 2.15
CA GLU A 166 7.33 -12.54 1.70
C GLU A 166 6.52 -11.86 0.56
N LEU A 167 6.27 -10.55 0.65
CA LEU A 167 5.58 -9.79 -0.40
C LEU A 167 6.42 -9.67 -1.68
N TYR A 168 7.73 -9.55 -1.56
CA TYR A 168 8.64 -9.56 -2.71
C TYR A 168 8.59 -10.90 -3.45
N GLU A 169 8.65 -12.02 -2.74
CA GLU A 169 8.52 -13.37 -3.30
C GLU A 169 7.16 -13.58 -3.98
N LEU A 170 6.10 -12.97 -3.46
CA LEU A 170 4.76 -12.94 -4.08
C LEU A 170 4.67 -11.99 -5.28
N LYS A 171 5.77 -11.35 -5.70
CA LYS A 171 5.87 -10.41 -6.81
C LYS A 171 4.97 -9.17 -6.65
N VAL A 172 4.75 -8.76 -5.41
CA VAL A 172 4.02 -7.53 -5.09
C VAL A 172 4.97 -6.34 -5.22
N GLN A 173 4.72 -5.45 -6.17
CA GLN A 173 5.60 -4.30 -6.45
C GLN A 173 5.31 -3.09 -5.55
N SER A 174 4.09 -2.96 -5.03
CA SER A 174 3.73 -1.83 -4.17
C SER A 174 2.66 -2.22 -3.15
N VAL A 175 2.68 -1.57 -1.99
CA VAL A 175 1.74 -1.83 -0.90
C VAL A 175 1.28 -0.52 -0.27
N ILE A 176 -0.04 -0.35 -0.16
CA ILE A 176 -0.61 0.68 0.71
C ILE A 176 -0.93 0.07 2.08
N VAL A 177 -0.28 0.58 3.13
CA VAL A 177 -0.49 0.15 4.51
C VAL A 177 -1.53 1.07 5.15
N GLU A 178 -2.72 0.54 5.39
CA GLU A 178 -3.85 1.33 5.91
C GLU A 178 -4.22 0.99 7.35
N GLY A 179 -3.48 0.13 8.01
CA GLY A 179 -4.10 -0.43 9.08
C GLY A 179 -3.53 -0.52 10.45
N GLY A 180 -4.25 0.04 11.44
CA GLY A 180 -3.96 -0.04 12.85
C GLY A 180 -2.65 0.68 13.25
N ARG A 181 -2.72 1.48 14.30
CA ARG A 181 -1.57 2.24 14.80
C ARG A 181 -0.31 1.38 14.97
N GLN A 182 -0.47 0.18 15.56
CA GLN A 182 0.67 -0.71 15.81
C GLN A 182 1.44 -1.13 14.54
N VAL A 183 0.74 -1.32 13.43
CA VAL A 183 1.36 -1.65 12.14
C VAL A 183 2.07 -0.42 11.58
N LEU A 184 1.41 0.74 11.56
CA LEU A 184 2.03 1.99 11.12
C LEU A 184 3.28 2.31 11.93
N ASP A 185 3.21 2.25 13.27
CA ASP A 185 4.34 2.48 14.17
C ASP A 185 5.51 1.50 13.90
N ALA A 186 5.20 0.23 13.57
CA ALA A 186 6.24 -0.76 13.22
C ALA A 186 6.98 -0.38 11.94
N PHE A 187 6.25 0.03 10.90
CA PHE A 187 6.86 0.51 9.64
C PHE A 187 7.65 1.80 9.84
N ILE A 188 7.12 2.76 10.61
CA ILE A 188 7.81 4.01 10.92
C ILE A 188 9.12 3.73 11.68
N LYS A 189 9.06 2.86 12.70
CA LYS A 189 10.21 2.48 13.51
C LYS A 189 11.31 1.77 12.71
N SER A 190 10.93 0.89 11.77
CA SER A 190 11.87 0.18 10.90
C SER A 190 12.43 1.07 9.78
N ARG A 191 11.82 2.24 9.51
CA ARG A 191 12.13 3.12 8.38
C ARG A 191 12.00 2.43 6.99
N LEU A 192 11.15 1.40 6.91
CA LEU A 192 10.90 0.64 5.68
C LEU A 192 9.61 1.12 5.00
N TYR A 193 9.59 2.36 4.58
CA TYR A 193 8.52 3.00 3.81
C TYR A 193 9.12 4.08 2.90
N ASP A 194 8.39 4.44 1.87
CA ASP A 194 8.84 5.34 0.79
C ASP A 194 7.97 6.60 0.70
N GLU A 195 6.71 6.53 1.15
CA GLU A 195 5.73 7.62 1.02
C GLU A 195 4.76 7.60 2.19
N VAL A 196 4.29 8.77 2.61
CA VAL A 196 3.25 8.92 3.64
C VAL A 196 2.10 9.77 3.10
N ARG A 197 0.87 9.27 3.23
CA ARG A 197 -0.37 9.97 2.84
C ARG A 197 -1.30 10.13 4.05
N ILE A 198 -1.59 11.35 4.43
CA ILE A 198 -2.42 11.66 5.59
C ILE A 198 -3.69 12.38 5.16
N LEU A 199 -4.84 11.78 5.44
CA LEU A 199 -6.14 12.42 5.30
C LEU A 199 -6.48 13.15 6.59
N ARG A 200 -6.48 14.48 6.57
CA ARG A 200 -6.83 15.29 7.74
C ARG A 200 -8.31 15.66 7.70
N SER A 201 -9.05 15.18 8.68
CA SER A 201 -10.45 15.56 8.88
C SER A 201 -10.56 16.95 9.51
N PRO A 202 -11.59 17.73 9.18
CA PRO A 202 -11.88 18.96 9.91
C PRO A 202 -12.43 18.72 11.33
N LEU A 203 -12.84 17.49 11.64
CA LEU A 203 -13.40 17.13 12.93
C LEU A 203 -12.32 17.12 14.01
N ARG A 204 -12.68 17.53 15.23
CA ARG A 204 -11.85 17.43 16.43
C ARG A 204 -12.45 16.38 17.35
N LEU A 205 -11.61 15.53 17.93
CA LEU A 205 -12.03 14.45 18.80
C LEU A 205 -11.77 14.75 20.29
N GLU A 206 -10.87 15.71 20.59
CA GLU A 206 -10.42 16.11 21.91
C GLU A 206 -9.71 15.01 22.70
N LYS A 207 -10.13 13.77 22.52
CA LYS A 207 -9.54 12.56 23.12
C LYS A 207 -9.74 11.34 22.22
N GLY A 208 -8.83 10.37 22.33
CA GLY A 208 -8.93 9.14 21.52
C GLY A 208 -7.61 8.44 21.37
N LEU A 209 -7.52 7.58 20.36
CA LEU A 209 -6.28 6.93 19.95
C LEU A 209 -5.44 7.94 19.14
N PRO A 210 -4.29 8.40 19.65
CA PRO A 210 -3.44 9.33 18.91
C PRO A 210 -2.98 8.72 17.57
N ALA A 211 -2.76 9.56 16.58
CA ALA A 211 -2.10 9.16 15.34
C ALA A 211 -0.64 8.75 15.61
N SER A 212 -0.07 7.99 14.69
CA SER A 212 1.37 7.70 14.68
C SER A 212 2.15 9.00 14.49
N ASP A 213 3.36 9.05 15.05
CA ASP A 213 4.24 10.18 14.85
C ASP A 213 4.57 10.34 13.37
N VAL A 214 4.46 11.58 12.88
CA VAL A 214 4.71 11.87 11.46
C VAL A 214 6.22 11.86 11.22
N PRO A 215 6.75 10.99 10.32
CA PRO A 215 8.17 11.00 10.01
C PRO A 215 8.60 12.33 9.39
N GLN A 216 9.83 12.78 9.68
CA GLN A 216 10.33 14.07 9.17
C GLN A 216 11.13 13.97 7.86
N ASP A 217 11.51 12.77 7.46
CA ASP A 217 12.51 12.47 6.42
C ASP A 217 11.89 11.98 5.11
N VAL A 218 10.59 12.13 4.91
CA VAL A 218 9.86 11.62 3.72
C VAL A 218 8.90 12.64 3.16
N ASP A 219 8.58 12.46 1.89
CA ASP A 219 7.53 13.24 1.24
C ASP A 219 6.16 12.92 1.87
N ILE A 220 5.64 13.87 2.64
CA ILE A 220 4.38 13.76 3.34
C ILE A 220 3.31 14.51 2.56
N GLN A 221 2.32 13.78 2.08
CA GLN A 221 1.20 14.37 1.37
C GLN A 221 0.00 14.53 2.33
N TRP A 222 -0.44 15.76 2.48
CA TRP A 222 -1.61 16.13 3.28
C TRP A 222 -2.83 16.38 2.38
N PHE A 223 -3.98 15.82 2.74
CA PHE A 223 -5.22 15.92 1.95
C PHE A 223 -6.42 16.27 2.82
#